data_2fdd5dbfdb2f0699cf21424a753ba4c3
#
_entry.id   2fdd5dbfdb2f0699cf21424a753ba4c3
#
_cell.length_a   1.000
_cell.length_b   1.000
_cell.length_c   1.000
_cell.angle_alpha   90.00
_cell.angle_beta   90.00
_cell.angle_gamma   90.00
#
_symmetry.space_group_name_H-M   'P 1'
#
loop_
_entity.id
_entity.type
_entity.pdbx_description
1 polymer ?
#
loop_
_entity_poly.entity_id
_entity_poly.type
_entity_poly.pdbx_seq_one_letter_code
_entity_poly.pdbx_strand_id
1 'polypeptide(L)'
;MISRRQLLAAMASTPVVSMMGTGSAHALPNNDYKALVCVFLFGGNDGFNMLVPNDNAHYDEYAAARPDIAISQASLLPLSLNTGSGLTLGLHPSMIDAQGLFNSGKMIAISNSGVLIEPSTKTGLKDGTHAMPPFLFSHNSQQTEWQRGWSGSTTTLGWAGRMMDVLS
;
A
#
# COMPACT_ATOMS: atom_id res chain seq x y z
N MET A 1 14.55 -0.85 -32.35
CA MET A 1 14.13 -1.20 -30.95
C MET A 1 15.30 -0.99 -30.01
N ILE A 2 15.14 -0.11 -29.06
CA ILE A 2 16.19 0.14 -28.03
C ILE A 2 16.14 -1.04 -27.04
N SER A 3 17.27 -1.70 -26.80
CA SER A 3 17.33 -2.81 -25.87
C SER A 3 17.28 -2.30 -24.42
N ARG A 4 16.78 -3.14 -23.48
CA ARG A 4 16.74 -2.81 -22.04
C ARG A 4 18.10 -2.41 -21.48
N ARG A 5 19.19 -3.00 -22.00
CA ARG A 5 20.56 -2.62 -21.63
C ARG A 5 20.94 -1.23 -22.10
N GLN A 6 20.50 -0.83 -23.30
CA GLN A 6 20.76 0.51 -23.84
C GLN A 6 19.96 1.58 -23.07
N LEU A 7 18.74 1.24 -22.62
CA LEU A 7 17.95 2.13 -21.78
C LEU A 7 18.62 2.32 -20.40
N LEU A 8 19.06 1.24 -19.77
CA LEU A 8 19.78 1.31 -18.49
C LEU A 8 21.12 2.03 -18.59
N ALA A 9 21.87 1.83 -19.68
CA ALA A 9 23.12 2.54 -19.93
C ALA A 9 22.88 4.04 -20.18
N ALA A 10 21.81 4.40 -20.86
CA ALA A 10 21.43 5.80 -21.06
C ALA A 10 21.01 6.49 -19.76
N MET A 11 20.37 5.77 -18.86
CA MET A 11 20.04 6.27 -17.51
C MET A 11 21.26 6.41 -16.60
N ALA A 12 22.28 5.56 -16.78
CA ALA A 12 23.51 5.61 -16.00
C ALA A 12 24.50 6.68 -16.48
N SER A 13 24.36 7.16 -17.73
CA SER A 13 25.30 8.11 -18.34
C SER A 13 24.85 9.58 -18.34
N THR A 14 23.64 9.85 -17.85
CA THR A 14 23.14 11.23 -17.76
C THR A 14 23.30 11.78 -16.33
N PRO A 15 23.68 13.07 -16.18
CA PRO A 15 23.86 13.69 -14.86
C PRO A 15 22.58 13.80 -14.03
N VAL A 16 21.45 13.26 -14.50
CA VAL A 16 20.19 13.16 -13.77
C VAL A 16 20.31 12.27 -12.52
N VAL A 17 21.24 11.29 -12.52
CA VAL A 17 21.46 10.42 -11.35
C VAL A 17 22.18 11.17 -10.21
N SER A 18 22.95 12.21 -10.51
CA SER A 18 23.61 13.02 -9.48
C SER A 18 22.68 14.04 -8.80
N MET A 19 21.48 14.27 -9.33
CA MET A 19 20.44 15.06 -8.67
C MET A 19 19.59 14.25 -7.66
N MET A 20 19.77 12.93 -7.58
CA MET A 20 19.13 12.08 -6.57
C MET A 20 19.88 12.06 -5.23
N GLY A 21 20.93 12.88 -5.09
CA GLY A 21 21.56 13.13 -3.79
C GLY A 21 20.67 14.02 -2.94
N THR A 22 20.01 13.44 -1.91
CA THR A 22 19.43 14.11 -0.72
C THR A 22 18.64 15.42 -0.94
N GLY A 23 18.26 15.74 -2.15
CA GLY A 23 17.44 16.90 -2.47
C GLY A 23 15.97 16.56 -2.32
N SER A 24 15.25 17.32 -1.52
CA SER A 24 13.81 17.43 -1.62
C SER A 24 13.44 17.50 -3.10
N ALA A 25 12.53 16.67 -3.56
CA ALA A 25 11.98 16.80 -4.90
C ALA A 25 11.28 18.18 -4.98
N HIS A 26 12.03 19.19 -5.36
CA HIS A 26 11.46 20.48 -5.70
C HIS A 26 10.71 20.29 -7.01
N ALA A 27 9.40 20.35 -6.98
CA ALA A 27 8.61 20.54 -8.17
C ALA A 27 9.16 21.76 -8.89
N LEU A 28 9.66 21.59 -10.10
CA LEU A 28 10.13 22.69 -10.92
C LEU A 28 8.97 23.67 -11.15
N PRO A 29 9.17 24.96 -10.93
CA PRO A 29 8.08 25.93 -10.89
C PRO A 29 7.54 26.24 -12.27
N ASN A 30 7.15 25.40 -13.09
CA ASN A 30 6.37 25.66 -14.32
C ASN A 30 6.19 24.48 -15.28
N ASN A 31 6.61 23.28 -14.90
CA ASN A 31 6.18 22.11 -15.64
C ASN A 31 5.60 21.14 -14.64
N ASP A 32 4.29 20.98 -14.70
CA ASP A 32 3.51 20.11 -13.82
C ASP A 32 3.81 18.62 -14.03
N TYR A 33 5.09 18.25 -14.19
CA TYR A 33 5.46 16.85 -14.21
C TYR A 33 5.32 16.28 -12.79
N LYS A 34 4.30 15.46 -12.63
CA LYS A 34 4.06 14.69 -11.40
C LYS A 34 4.34 13.23 -11.69
N ALA A 35 5.16 12.60 -10.88
CA ALA A 35 5.43 11.19 -10.96
C ALA A 35 4.74 10.44 -9.82
N LEU A 36 4.00 9.38 -10.14
CA LEU A 36 3.51 8.43 -9.17
C LEU A 36 4.41 7.20 -9.18
N VAL A 37 5.03 6.90 -8.05
CA VAL A 37 5.82 5.69 -7.86
C VAL A 37 5.01 4.70 -7.06
N CYS A 38 4.68 3.55 -7.65
CA CYS A 38 3.99 2.46 -6.98
C CYS A 38 5.00 1.39 -6.58
N VAL A 39 5.11 1.12 -5.27
CA VAL A 39 5.89 -0.01 -4.74
C VAL A 39 4.92 -1.11 -4.38
N PHE A 40 4.89 -2.17 -5.16
CA PHE A 40 4.01 -3.31 -4.94
C PHE A 40 4.78 -4.46 -4.28
N LEU A 41 4.34 -4.87 -3.10
CA LEU A 41 4.94 -5.97 -2.34
C LEU A 41 4.28 -7.28 -2.74
N PHE A 42 4.91 -8.01 -3.65
CA PHE A 42 4.35 -9.20 -4.30
C PHE A 42 4.13 -10.40 -3.38
N GLY A 43 4.75 -10.45 -2.26
CA GLY A 43 4.67 -11.57 -1.32
C GLY A 43 5.68 -11.39 -0.20
N GLY A 44 5.61 -12.24 0.82
CA GLY A 44 6.45 -12.12 2.00
C GLY A 44 6.17 -10.90 2.87
N ASN A 45 5.11 -10.15 2.57
CA ASN A 45 4.65 -9.03 3.38
C ASN A 45 3.49 -9.47 4.27
N ASP A 46 3.66 -9.36 5.57
CA ASP A 46 2.58 -9.51 6.54
C ASP A 46 1.91 -8.15 6.81
N GLY A 47 0.91 -7.83 6.03
CA GLY A 47 0.20 -6.55 6.12
C GLY A 47 -0.43 -6.29 7.49
N PHE A 48 -0.84 -7.34 8.22
CA PHE A 48 -1.42 -7.22 9.56
C PHE A 48 -0.39 -6.85 10.63
N ASN A 49 0.90 -7.04 10.35
CA ASN A 49 1.99 -6.62 11.23
C ASN A 49 2.62 -5.29 10.81
N MET A 50 2.22 -4.70 9.70
CA MET A 50 2.70 -3.37 9.30
C MET A 50 2.04 -2.25 10.10
N LEU A 51 0.73 -2.33 10.27
CA LEU A 51 -0.09 -1.35 10.99
C LEU A 51 -0.95 -2.09 12.01
N VAL A 52 -0.68 -1.88 13.28
CA VAL A 52 -1.22 -2.66 14.40
C VAL A 52 -1.99 -1.74 15.33
N PRO A 53 -3.16 -2.15 15.86
CA PRO A 53 -3.80 -1.44 16.95
C PRO A 53 -2.89 -1.31 18.15
N ASN A 54 -2.87 -0.14 18.77
CA ASN A 54 -1.98 0.16 19.92
C ASN A 54 -2.74 0.57 21.19
N ASP A 55 -4.06 0.67 21.13
CA ASP A 55 -4.90 0.70 22.33
C ASP A 55 -5.13 -0.72 22.85
N ASN A 56 -5.31 -0.87 24.15
CA ASN A 56 -5.33 -2.20 24.78
C ASN A 56 -6.45 -3.09 24.25
N ALA A 57 -7.64 -2.56 24.05
CA ALA A 57 -8.79 -3.36 23.67
C ALA A 57 -8.60 -4.03 22.31
N HIS A 58 -8.24 -3.25 21.30
CA HIS A 58 -8.04 -3.78 19.94
C HIS A 58 -6.70 -4.51 19.78
N TYR A 59 -5.68 -4.12 20.57
CA TYR A 59 -4.42 -4.85 20.58
C TYR A 59 -4.61 -6.27 21.14
N ASP A 60 -5.39 -6.45 22.20
CA ASP A 60 -5.67 -7.78 22.78
C ASP A 60 -6.39 -8.69 21.75
N GLU A 61 -7.31 -8.15 20.96
CA GLU A 61 -7.96 -8.88 19.86
C GLU A 61 -6.96 -9.30 18.77
N TYR A 62 -6.07 -8.37 18.37
CA TYR A 62 -5.01 -8.65 17.42
C TYR A 62 -4.06 -9.74 17.94
N ALA A 63 -3.59 -9.62 19.18
CA ALA A 63 -2.66 -10.57 19.79
C ALA A 63 -3.29 -11.96 19.96
N ALA A 64 -4.56 -12.01 20.36
CA ALA A 64 -5.33 -13.27 20.48
C ALA A 64 -5.51 -13.97 19.12
N ALA A 65 -5.71 -13.20 18.05
CA ALA A 65 -5.85 -13.74 16.71
C ALA A 65 -4.51 -14.22 16.09
N ARG A 66 -3.38 -13.79 16.63
CA ARG A 66 -2.03 -14.03 16.09
C ARG A 66 -1.00 -14.41 17.17
N PRO A 67 -1.27 -15.42 18.01
CA PRO A 67 -0.53 -15.65 19.25
C PRO A 67 0.99 -15.86 19.05
N ASP A 68 1.38 -16.48 17.92
CA ASP A 68 2.78 -16.83 17.67
C ASP A 68 3.56 -15.77 16.86
N ILE A 69 2.85 -14.80 16.28
CA ILE A 69 3.45 -13.84 15.32
C ILE A 69 3.02 -12.39 15.59
N ALA A 70 2.31 -12.14 16.69
CA ALA A 70 1.97 -10.80 17.10
C ALA A 70 3.21 -9.99 17.47
N ILE A 71 3.26 -8.74 17.02
CA ILE A 71 4.31 -7.79 17.43
C ILE A 71 3.99 -7.31 18.84
N SER A 72 4.98 -7.35 19.73
CA SER A 72 4.80 -6.83 21.10
C SER A 72 4.34 -5.36 21.08
N GLN A 73 3.28 -5.06 21.84
CA GLN A 73 2.72 -3.70 21.92
C GLN A 73 3.78 -2.66 22.30
N ALA A 74 4.66 -3.01 23.24
CA ALA A 74 5.72 -2.12 23.71
C ALA A 74 6.79 -1.81 22.65
N SER A 75 6.88 -2.61 21.59
CA SER A 75 7.84 -2.40 20.49
C SER A 75 7.24 -1.65 19.30
N LEU A 76 5.93 -1.45 19.28
CA LEU A 76 5.27 -0.72 18.19
C LEU A 76 5.74 0.73 18.14
N LEU A 77 5.85 1.27 16.95
CA LEU A 77 6.15 2.69 16.71
C LEU A 77 4.82 3.48 16.69
N PRO A 78 4.51 4.24 17.75
CA PRO A 78 3.22 4.92 17.85
C PRO A 78 3.03 5.98 16.78
N LEU A 79 1.82 6.07 16.25
CA LEU A 79 1.42 7.08 15.27
C LEU A 79 0.65 8.21 15.93
N SER A 80 0.95 9.45 15.52
CA SER A 80 0.22 10.63 15.94
C SER A 80 -1.10 10.73 15.18
N LEU A 81 -2.15 10.10 15.71
CA LEU A 81 -3.49 10.11 15.13
C LEU A 81 -4.34 11.22 15.76
N ASN A 82 -5.10 11.91 14.93
CA ASN A 82 -6.08 12.89 15.38
C ASN A 82 -7.50 12.45 14.94
N THR A 83 -7.91 11.26 15.38
CA THR A 83 -9.17 10.65 14.93
C THR A 83 -10.36 10.97 15.83
N GLY A 84 -10.14 11.44 17.04
CA GLY A 84 -11.22 11.64 18.03
C GLY A 84 -11.94 10.35 18.48
N SER A 85 -11.56 9.19 17.92
CA SER A 85 -12.21 7.90 18.15
C SER A 85 -11.62 7.09 19.31
N GLY A 86 -10.51 7.56 19.90
CA GLY A 86 -9.76 6.79 20.92
C GLY A 86 -8.93 5.64 20.34
N LEU A 87 -9.07 5.34 19.05
CA LEU A 87 -8.22 4.35 18.37
C LEU A 87 -6.79 4.88 18.28
N THR A 88 -5.84 4.12 18.74
CA THR A 88 -4.42 4.36 18.54
C THR A 88 -3.82 3.25 17.69
N LEU A 89 -2.85 3.61 16.85
CA LEU A 89 -2.18 2.68 15.96
C LEU A 89 -0.67 2.82 16.11
N GLY A 90 0.03 1.75 15.81
CA GLY A 90 1.49 1.73 15.73
C GLY A 90 1.96 0.99 14.48
N LEU A 91 3.11 1.37 14.00
CA LEU A 91 3.79 0.67 12.91
C LEU A 91 4.72 -0.40 13.46
N HIS A 92 5.05 -1.37 12.61
CA HIS A 92 6.09 -2.36 12.88
C HIS A 92 7.40 -1.67 13.31
N PRO A 93 8.15 -2.20 14.27
CA PRO A 93 9.37 -1.55 14.80
C PRO A 93 10.46 -1.28 13.77
N SER A 94 10.47 -1.97 12.63
CA SER A 94 11.40 -1.70 11.53
C SER A 94 10.98 -0.56 10.61
N MET A 95 9.84 0.09 10.83
CA MET A 95 9.28 1.13 9.94
C MET A 95 9.49 2.55 10.48
N ILE A 96 10.66 2.85 11.04
CA ILE A 96 10.98 4.13 11.67
C ILE A 96 10.83 5.30 10.70
N ASP A 97 11.31 5.15 9.47
CA ASP A 97 11.23 6.21 8.44
C ASP A 97 9.77 6.47 8.05
N ALA A 98 8.96 5.42 7.92
CA ALA A 98 7.53 5.55 7.65
C ALA A 98 6.79 6.25 8.81
N GLN A 99 7.14 5.95 10.06
CA GLN A 99 6.62 6.68 11.22
C GLN A 99 6.95 8.18 11.14
N GLY A 100 8.18 8.51 10.81
CA GLY A 100 8.61 9.91 10.64
C GLY A 100 7.81 10.64 9.56
N LEU A 101 7.58 9.99 8.43
CA LEU A 101 6.75 10.53 7.34
C LEU A 101 5.30 10.71 7.77
N PHE A 102 4.72 9.74 8.47
CA PHE A 102 3.35 9.80 8.95
C PHE A 102 3.17 10.94 9.95
N ASN A 103 4.01 10.98 11.00
CA ASN A 103 3.92 11.98 12.06
C ASN A 103 4.21 13.41 11.57
N SER A 104 4.92 13.56 10.45
CA SER A 104 5.12 14.86 9.77
C SER A 104 4.03 15.22 8.76
N GLY A 105 2.98 14.41 8.64
CA GLY A 105 1.86 14.64 7.71
C GLY A 105 2.18 14.41 6.22
N LYS A 106 3.29 13.72 5.92
CA LYS A 106 3.72 13.41 4.56
C LYS A 106 3.30 12.01 4.09
N MET A 107 2.69 11.25 4.95
CA MET A 107 2.22 9.89 4.68
C MET A 107 0.85 9.69 5.31
N ILE A 108 -0.01 8.94 4.64
CA ILE A 108 -1.25 8.41 5.18
C ILE A 108 -1.23 6.88 5.08
N ALA A 109 -1.94 6.22 5.98
CA ALA A 109 -2.17 4.78 5.93
C ALA A 109 -3.64 4.52 5.60
N ILE A 110 -3.89 3.67 4.62
CA ILE A 110 -5.22 3.22 4.25
C ILE A 110 -5.30 1.74 4.60
N SER A 111 -6.04 1.42 5.64
CA SER A 111 -6.29 0.06 6.08
C SER A 111 -7.55 -0.52 5.45
N ASN A 112 -7.73 -1.85 5.57
CA ASN A 112 -8.91 -2.56 5.06
C ASN A 112 -9.19 -2.31 3.56
N SER A 113 -8.16 -1.99 2.79
CA SER A 113 -8.24 -1.84 1.35
C SER A 113 -7.96 -3.19 0.69
N GLY A 114 -8.76 -3.55 -0.27
CA GLY A 114 -8.62 -4.80 -1.01
C GLY A 114 -9.43 -4.79 -2.29
N VAL A 115 -9.25 -5.82 -3.09
CA VAL A 115 -10.04 -6.00 -4.32
C VAL A 115 -11.40 -6.56 -3.93
N LEU A 116 -12.45 -5.77 -4.12
CA LEU A 116 -13.84 -6.16 -3.91
C LEU A 116 -14.65 -5.94 -5.18
N ILE A 117 -15.65 -6.78 -5.41
CA ILE A 117 -16.65 -6.59 -6.47
C ILE A 117 -17.74 -5.64 -5.97
N GLU A 118 -18.13 -5.83 -4.72
CA GLU A 118 -19.16 -5.05 -4.01
C GLU A 118 -18.85 -5.00 -2.51
N PRO A 119 -19.41 -4.07 -1.75
CA PRO A 119 -19.29 -4.07 -0.31
C PRO A 119 -19.81 -5.39 0.25
N SER A 120 -18.95 -6.11 0.95
CA SER A 120 -19.23 -7.50 1.33
C SER A 120 -19.10 -7.70 2.84
N THR A 121 -19.91 -8.63 3.37
CA THR A 121 -19.83 -9.11 4.75
C THR A 121 -19.30 -10.54 4.78
N LYS A 122 -18.71 -10.93 5.92
CA LYS A 122 -18.26 -12.32 6.13
C LYS A 122 -19.40 -13.33 5.93
N THR A 123 -20.59 -13.00 6.39
CA THR A 123 -21.78 -13.85 6.23
C THR A 123 -22.17 -13.93 4.76
N GLY A 124 -22.33 -12.80 4.08
CA GLY A 124 -22.71 -12.78 2.67
C GLY A 124 -21.75 -13.51 1.74
N LEU A 125 -20.44 -13.48 2.04
CA LEU A 125 -19.46 -14.27 1.31
C LEU A 125 -19.57 -15.77 1.59
N LYS A 126 -19.87 -16.17 2.83
CA LYS A 126 -20.05 -17.58 3.19
C LYS A 126 -21.32 -18.17 2.60
N ASP A 127 -22.39 -17.41 2.60
CA ASP A 127 -23.71 -17.83 2.12
C ASP A 127 -23.87 -17.68 0.60
N GLY A 128 -22.84 -17.14 -0.09
CA GLY A 128 -22.86 -16.94 -1.52
C GLY A 128 -23.83 -15.85 -1.99
N THR A 129 -24.30 -14.99 -1.10
CA THR A 129 -25.18 -13.86 -1.43
C THR A 129 -24.40 -12.63 -1.92
N HIS A 130 -23.10 -12.55 -1.63
CA HIS A 130 -22.21 -11.52 -2.15
C HIS A 130 -21.21 -12.11 -3.15
N ALA A 131 -20.93 -11.36 -4.21
CA ALA A 131 -19.98 -11.78 -5.22
C ALA A 131 -18.54 -11.72 -4.68
N MET A 132 -17.79 -12.79 -4.93
CA MET A 132 -16.37 -12.87 -4.57
C MET A 132 -15.50 -12.48 -5.76
N PRO A 133 -14.35 -11.82 -5.49
CA PRO A 133 -13.31 -11.66 -6.51
C PRO A 133 -12.89 -13.01 -7.06
N PRO A 134 -12.59 -13.12 -8.36
CA PRO A 134 -12.15 -14.37 -8.96
C PRO A 134 -10.86 -14.85 -8.28
N PHE A 135 -10.78 -16.14 -8.07
CA PHE A 135 -9.60 -16.80 -7.51
C PHE A 135 -9.14 -16.23 -6.15
N LEU A 136 -10.07 -15.83 -5.30
CA LEU A 136 -9.78 -15.41 -3.93
C LEU A 136 -8.90 -16.47 -3.24
N PHE A 137 -7.83 -16.03 -2.54
CA PHE A 137 -6.77 -16.84 -1.93
C PHE A 137 -5.76 -17.50 -2.90
N SER A 138 -5.86 -17.30 -4.21
CA SER A 138 -4.79 -17.68 -5.12
C SER A 138 -3.73 -16.58 -5.18
N HIS A 139 -2.50 -16.83 -4.72
CA HIS A 139 -1.43 -15.84 -4.69
C HIS A 139 -1.21 -15.12 -6.03
N ASN A 140 -1.01 -15.91 -7.10
CA ASN A 140 -0.73 -15.34 -8.42
C ASN A 140 -1.91 -14.54 -8.98
N SER A 141 -3.12 -15.04 -8.78
CA SER A 141 -4.32 -14.37 -9.27
C SER A 141 -4.58 -13.09 -8.48
N GLN A 142 -4.42 -13.11 -7.17
CA GLN A 142 -4.59 -11.93 -6.32
C GLN A 142 -3.59 -10.82 -6.65
N GLN A 143 -2.35 -11.15 -6.97
CA GLN A 143 -1.36 -10.17 -7.44
C GLN A 143 -1.85 -9.47 -8.72
N THR A 144 -2.40 -10.23 -9.65
CA THR A 144 -2.96 -9.69 -10.89
C THR A 144 -4.19 -8.81 -10.61
N GLU A 145 -5.09 -9.26 -9.75
CA GLU A 145 -6.29 -8.51 -9.41
C GLU A 145 -5.97 -7.19 -8.67
N TRP A 146 -4.97 -7.16 -7.81
CA TRP A 146 -4.47 -5.94 -7.19
C TRP A 146 -3.92 -4.93 -8.22
N GLN A 147 -3.19 -5.41 -9.22
CA GLN A 147 -2.66 -4.55 -10.29
C GLN A 147 -3.75 -4.07 -11.24
N ARG A 148 -4.77 -4.89 -11.46
CA ARG A 148 -5.94 -4.50 -12.25
C ARG A 148 -6.77 -3.47 -11.51
N GLY A 149 -6.93 -3.62 -10.19
CA GLY A 149 -7.92 -2.89 -9.42
C GLY A 149 -9.30 -3.18 -9.99
N TRP A 150 -10.02 -4.12 -9.42
CA TRP A 150 -11.31 -4.58 -9.95
C TRP A 150 -12.25 -3.42 -10.27
N SER A 151 -12.76 -3.37 -11.47
CA SER A 151 -13.71 -2.35 -11.95
C SER A 151 -15.02 -2.93 -12.45
N GLY A 152 -15.27 -4.22 -12.20
CA GLY A 152 -16.42 -4.95 -12.79
C GLY A 152 -16.30 -5.15 -14.30
N SER A 153 -15.20 -4.78 -14.90
CA SER A 153 -14.98 -4.77 -16.33
C SER A 153 -13.98 -5.84 -16.74
N THR A 154 -14.13 -6.34 -17.96
CA THR A 154 -13.19 -7.26 -18.61
C THR A 154 -11.93 -6.57 -19.15
N THR A 155 -11.67 -5.33 -18.75
CA THR A 155 -10.50 -4.59 -19.23
C THR A 155 -9.21 -5.23 -18.77
N THR A 156 -8.27 -5.36 -19.68
CA THR A 156 -6.91 -5.86 -19.41
C THR A 156 -5.99 -4.77 -18.84
N LEU A 157 -6.45 -3.52 -18.78
CA LEU A 157 -5.67 -2.37 -18.32
C LEU A 157 -5.61 -2.35 -16.77
N GLY A 158 -4.43 -2.10 -16.24
CA GLY A 158 -4.24 -1.88 -14.81
C GLY A 158 -4.85 -0.57 -14.31
N TRP A 159 -5.08 -0.46 -13.00
CA TRP A 159 -5.67 0.75 -12.40
C TRP A 159 -4.84 2.01 -12.67
N ALA A 160 -3.52 1.89 -12.70
CA ALA A 160 -2.63 3.03 -12.97
C ALA A 160 -2.78 3.54 -14.41
N GLY A 161 -2.93 2.61 -15.41
CA GLY A 161 -3.21 2.99 -16.79
C GLY A 161 -4.52 3.74 -16.92
N ARG A 162 -5.59 3.22 -16.33
CA ARG A 162 -6.91 3.89 -16.33
C ARG A 162 -6.88 5.25 -15.64
N MET A 163 -6.07 5.41 -14.58
CA MET A 163 -5.88 6.70 -13.92
C MET A 163 -5.19 7.70 -14.86
N MET A 164 -4.18 7.27 -15.60
CA MET A 164 -3.49 8.12 -16.56
C MET A 164 -4.39 8.55 -17.72
N ASP A 165 -5.27 7.68 -18.19
CA ASP A 165 -6.26 8.01 -19.24
C ASP A 165 -7.24 9.13 -18.79
N VAL A 166 -7.46 9.30 -17.49
CA VAL A 166 -8.32 10.36 -16.94
C VAL A 166 -7.54 11.67 -16.71
N LEU A 167 -6.22 11.58 -16.53
CA LEU A 167 -5.37 12.72 -16.23
C LEU A 167 -4.74 13.35 -17.47
N SER A 168 -4.80 12.67 -18.62
CA SER A 168 -4.30 13.16 -19.91
C SER A 168 -5.36 14.00 -20.63
#